data_1cc4017ca4471031c002e98c1d40cf95
#
_entry.id   1cc4017ca4471031c002e98c1d40cf95
#
_cell.length_a   1.000
_cell.length_b   1.000
_cell.length_c   1.000
_cell.angle_alpha   90.00
_cell.angle_beta   90.00
_cell.angle_gamma   90.00
#
_symmetry.space_group_name_H-M   'P 1'
#
loop_
_entity.id
_entity.type
_entity.pdbx_description
1 polymer ?
#
loop_
_entity_poly.entity_id
_entity_poly.type
_entity_poly.pdbx_seq_one_letter_code
_entity_poly.pdbx_strand_id
1 'polypeptide(L)'
;MATTYFRYQFHLHGAQLKRLVLLGLLGLVVPTVAQAQRKAISRANRGRNGNIKSITVKNLPAYDDRWFHPGMYISFAASRFIIEQSATYIRNRNVTANSIISPSLGVGFIGDARLGGPGSPFVLRFAPGVNFLTRKVEFRPNGYPSPDSIVTQDVTSTVIQFPLMVKYQSDRRRNSRLYMIAGINPILTASNRRSDPLRNQLRTLDSDLTLEYGVGLDLFYPLFKLAPELRFSHGLRNLLVDHNDVFSRSLQRISTNSVTLYINIQN
;
A
#
# COMPACT_ATOMS: atom_id res chain seq x y z
N MET A 1 -9.14 10.11 -40.61
CA MET A 1 -9.99 9.59 -39.50
C MET A 1 -9.20 9.22 -38.23
N ALA A 2 -7.97 9.67 -38.04
CA ALA A 2 -7.13 9.32 -36.85
C ALA A 2 -7.12 10.38 -35.74
N THR A 3 -7.70 11.56 -35.95
CA THR A 3 -7.63 12.69 -35.00
C THR A 3 -8.73 12.69 -33.92
N THR A 4 -9.78 11.91 -34.10
CA THR A 4 -10.93 11.91 -33.17
C THR A 4 -10.71 11.01 -31.94
N TYR A 5 -9.89 9.96 -32.07
CA TYR A 5 -9.64 9.01 -30.97
C TYR A 5 -8.71 9.59 -29.89
N PHE A 6 -7.80 10.49 -30.24
CA PHE A 6 -6.85 11.08 -29.30
C PHE A 6 -7.52 12.12 -28.37
N ARG A 7 -8.59 12.78 -28.82
CA ARG A 7 -9.34 13.75 -28.00
C ARG A 7 -10.17 13.08 -26.90
N TYR A 8 -10.67 11.87 -27.12
CA TYR A 8 -11.49 11.18 -26.12
C TYR A 8 -10.69 10.67 -24.94
N GLN A 9 -9.46 10.26 -25.15
CA GLN A 9 -8.58 9.80 -24.05
C GLN A 9 -8.16 10.93 -23.11
N PHE A 10 -7.91 12.14 -23.64
CA PHE A 10 -7.57 13.30 -22.80
C PHE A 10 -8.73 13.79 -21.93
N HIS A 11 -9.97 13.68 -22.40
CA HIS A 11 -11.15 14.05 -21.62
C HIS A 11 -11.44 13.07 -20.46
N LEU A 12 -11.18 11.81 -20.63
CA LEU A 12 -11.35 10.80 -19.57
C LEU A 12 -10.34 11.00 -18.43
N HIS A 13 -9.09 11.34 -18.73
CA HIS A 13 -8.08 11.64 -17.73
C HIS A 13 -8.36 12.94 -16.97
N GLY A 14 -8.88 13.95 -17.63
CA GLY A 14 -9.28 15.22 -17.00
C GLY A 14 -10.46 15.07 -16.04
N ALA A 15 -11.42 14.20 -16.33
CA ALA A 15 -12.55 13.91 -15.44
C ALA A 15 -12.13 13.13 -14.20
N GLN A 16 -11.21 12.20 -14.34
CA GLN A 16 -10.63 11.43 -13.22
C GLN A 16 -9.79 12.34 -12.31
N LEU A 17 -8.98 13.21 -12.89
CA LEU A 17 -8.17 14.17 -12.14
C LEU A 17 -9.05 15.17 -11.37
N LYS A 18 -10.14 15.67 -11.96
CA LYS A 18 -11.12 16.54 -11.30
C LYS A 18 -11.82 15.84 -10.14
N ARG A 19 -12.15 14.55 -10.26
CA ARG A 19 -12.73 13.75 -9.17
C ARG A 19 -11.76 13.53 -8.03
N LEU A 20 -10.47 13.29 -8.32
CA LEU A 20 -9.42 13.15 -7.29
C LEU A 20 -9.16 14.46 -6.55
N VAL A 21 -9.15 15.60 -7.27
CA VAL A 21 -9.03 16.93 -6.67
C VAL A 21 -10.26 17.27 -5.83
N LEU A 22 -11.45 16.91 -6.28
CA LEU A 22 -12.71 17.13 -5.54
C LEU A 22 -12.76 16.28 -4.25
N LEU A 23 -12.33 15.02 -4.33
CA LEU A 23 -12.21 14.13 -3.16
C LEU A 23 -11.13 14.63 -2.18
N GLY A 24 -10.01 15.17 -2.68
CA GLY A 24 -8.98 15.80 -1.86
C GLY A 24 -9.47 17.07 -1.15
N LEU A 25 -10.27 17.92 -1.85
CA LEU A 25 -10.90 19.11 -1.27
C LEU A 25 -11.98 18.74 -0.26
N LEU A 26 -12.78 17.71 -0.50
CA LEU A 26 -13.76 17.20 0.48
C LEU A 26 -13.08 16.70 1.75
N GLY A 27 -11.90 16.07 1.63
CA GLY A 27 -11.10 15.62 2.77
C GLY A 27 -10.57 16.77 3.65
N LEU A 28 -10.35 17.95 3.06
CA LEU A 28 -9.89 19.14 3.80
C LEU A 28 -11.02 19.86 4.57
N VAL A 29 -12.27 19.67 4.19
CA VAL A 29 -13.44 20.31 4.86
C VAL A 29 -13.88 19.53 6.11
N VAL A 30 -13.56 18.24 6.20
CA VAL A 30 -13.95 17.37 7.33
C VAL A 30 -13.38 17.81 8.70
N PRO A 31 -12.14 18.37 8.82
CA PRO A 31 -11.60 18.75 10.14
C PRO A 31 -12.34 19.88 10.85
N THR A 32 -13.03 20.76 10.13
CA THR A 32 -13.75 21.89 10.76
C THR A 32 -15.02 21.44 11.47
N VAL A 33 -15.67 20.37 11.01
CA VAL A 33 -16.90 19.81 11.64
C VAL A 33 -16.54 19.00 12.90
N ALA A 34 -15.35 18.38 12.93
CA ALA A 34 -14.89 17.58 14.07
C ALA A 34 -14.60 18.42 15.32
N GLN A 35 -14.24 19.70 15.16
CA GLN A 35 -13.99 20.60 16.30
C GLN A 35 -15.27 21.06 17.01
N ALA A 36 -16.38 21.18 16.28
CA ALA A 36 -17.67 21.54 16.87
C ALA A 36 -18.21 20.45 17.81
N GLN A 37 -17.85 19.18 17.60
CA GLN A 37 -18.26 18.07 18.46
C GLN A 37 -17.46 17.96 19.77
N ARG A 38 -16.30 18.59 19.89
CA ARG A 38 -15.47 18.54 21.12
C ARG A 38 -16.19 19.11 22.36
N LYS A 39 -17.01 20.15 22.21
CA LYS A 39 -17.72 20.77 23.34
C LYS A 39 -18.97 19.98 23.79
N ALA A 40 -19.56 19.21 22.91
CA ALA A 40 -20.77 18.43 23.23
C ALA A 40 -20.46 17.15 24.04
N ILE A 41 -19.28 16.53 23.84
CA ILE A 41 -18.92 15.25 24.47
C ILE A 41 -18.58 15.40 25.96
N SER A 42 -18.05 16.55 26.38
CA SER A 42 -17.72 16.76 27.80
C SER A 42 -18.95 16.85 28.70
N ARG A 43 -20.12 17.22 28.16
CA ARG A 43 -21.40 17.25 28.88
C ARG A 43 -22.13 15.92 28.91
N ALA A 44 -21.92 15.06 27.91
CA ALA A 44 -22.57 13.76 27.81
C ALA A 44 -22.10 12.71 28.83
N ASN A 45 -20.94 12.93 29.48
CA ASN A 45 -20.37 12.01 30.46
C ASN A 45 -20.91 12.19 31.89
N ARG A 46 -21.73 13.23 32.14
CA ARG A 46 -22.39 13.38 33.42
C ARG A 46 -23.78 12.78 33.35
N GLY A 47 -24.06 11.78 34.18
CA GLY A 47 -25.38 11.25 34.37
C GLY A 47 -26.31 12.38 34.90
N ARG A 48 -27.64 12.14 34.76
CA ARG A 48 -28.70 13.08 35.18
C ARG A 48 -28.58 13.55 36.65
N ASN A 49 -27.87 12.75 37.49
CA ASN A 49 -27.64 13.03 38.92
C ASN A 49 -26.15 13.42 39.22
N GLY A 50 -25.37 13.89 38.24
CA GLY A 50 -23.97 14.27 38.46
C GLY A 50 -22.99 13.11 38.64
N ASN A 51 -23.48 11.87 38.71
CA ASN A 51 -22.64 10.69 38.88
C ASN A 51 -21.90 10.35 37.56
N ILE A 52 -20.61 10.01 37.68
CA ILE A 52 -19.77 9.58 36.53
C ILE A 52 -20.29 8.26 36.00
N LYS A 53 -20.81 8.26 34.77
CA LYS A 53 -21.48 7.11 34.14
C LYS A 53 -20.58 5.90 33.91
N SER A 54 -19.29 6.09 33.72
CA SER A 54 -18.27 5.05 33.72
C SER A 54 -16.86 5.66 33.85
N ILE A 55 -16.03 5.11 34.72
CA ILE A 55 -14.61 5.39 34.78
C ILE A 55 -13.94 4.46 33.75
N THR A 56 -13.73 4.96 32.53
CA THR A 56 -12.92 4.21 31.58
C THR A 56 -11.46 4.57 31.79
N VAL A 57 -10.66 3.63 32.25
CA VAL A 57 -9.22 3.81 32.39
C VAL A 57 -8.61 4.08 31.01
N LYS A 58 -7.88 5.19 30.88
CA LYS A 58 -7.12 5.52 29.68
C LYS A 58 -5.78 4.78 29.72
N ASN A 59 -5.64 3.74 28.91
CA ASN A 59 -4.39 2.99 28.79
C ASN A 59 -3.31 3.87 28.15
N LEU A 60 -2.05 3.72 28.51
CA LEU A 60 -0.92 4.50 27.99
C LEU A 60 -1.23 6.02 27.99
N PRO A 61 -1.45 6.63 29.16
CA PRO A 61 -1.87 8.05 29.22
C PRO A 61 -0.83 9.01 28.65
N ALA A 62 0.45 8.73 28.85
CA ALA A 62 1.57 9.53 28.36
C ALA A 62 1.94 9.27 26.89
N TYR A 63 1.25 8.37 26.21
CA TYR A 63 1.55 8.06 24.81
C TYR A 63 1.35 9.26 23.89
N ASP A 64 0.30 10.02 24.11
CA ASP A 64 -0.04 11.16 23.26
C ASP A 64 0.87 12.39 23.49
N ASP A 65 1.65 12.41 24.59
CA ASP A 65 2.58 13.50 24.94
C ASP A 65 3.97 13.32 24.28
N ARG A 66 4.32 12.07 23.93
CA ARG A 66 5.59 11.78 23.28
C ARG A 66 5.56 12.23 21.82
N TRP A 67 6.68 12.73 21.34
CA TRP A 67 6.85 13.14 19.94
C TRP A 67 7.23 11.99 19.01
N PHE A 68 7.88 10.94 19.55
CA PHE A 68 8.38 9.80 18.79
C PHE A 68 7.93 8.46 19.41
N HIS A 69 7.47 7.55 18.55
CA HIS A 69 6.96 6.22 18.94
C HIS A 69 7.63 5.16 18.08
N PRO A 70 8.61 4.43 18.65
CA PRO A 70 9.19 3.29 17.99
C PRO A 70 8.28 2.07 18.08
N GLY A 71 8.48 1.13 17.17
CA GLY A 71 7.74 -0.13 17.14
C GLY A 71 8.27 -1.10 16.10
N MET A 72 7.56 -2.18 15.96
CA MET A 72 7.80 -3.20 14.95
C MET A 72 6.50 -3.62 14.29
N TYR A 73 6.61 -4.24 13.12
CA TYR A 73 5.45 -4.76 12.42
C TYR A 73 5.72 -6.13 11.79
N ILE A 74 4.63 -6.85 11.60
CA ILE A 74 4.55 -8.01 10.71
C ILE A 74 3.55 -7.66 9.63
N SER A 75 3.81 -8.03 8.38
CA SER A 75 2.93 -7.76 7.25
C SER A 75 2.64 -9.02 6.46
N PHE A 76 1.39 -9.12 6.01
CA PHE A 76 0.91 -10.15 5.11
C PHE A 76 0.33 -9.46 3.87
N ALA A 77 0.89 -9.74 2.71
CA ALA A 77 0.43 -9.10 1.49
C ALA A 77 -0.03 -10.12 0.45
N ALA A 78 -1.00 -9.70 -0.34
CA ALA A 78 -1.39 -10.32 -1.59
C ALA A 78 -0.95 -9.38 -2.71
N SER A 79 0.02 -9.82 -3.53
CA SER A 79 0.61 -9.02 -4.60
C SER A 79 0.40 -9.67 -5.96
N ARG A 80 0.28 -8.83 -6.99
CA ARG A 80 0.25 -9.27 -8.38
C ARG A 80 0.94 -8.25 -9.28
N PHE A 81 1.40 -8.70 -10.44
CA PHE A 81 1.81 -7.78 -11.50
C PHE A 81 0.58 -7.31 -12.28
N ILE A 82 0.56 -6.04 -12.64
CA ILE A 82 -0.29 -5.53 -13.71
C ILE A 82 0.56 -5.56 -14.97
N ILE A 83 0.09 -6.32 -15.96
CA ILE A 83 0.80 -6.58 -17.20
C ILE A 83 0.06 -5.89 -18.33
N GLU A 84 0.74 -4.98 -19.04
CA GLU A 84 0.28 -4.43 -20.31
C GLU A 84 0.99 -5.16 -21.43
N GLN A 85 0.22 -5.83 -22.30
CA GLN A 85 0.76 -6.62 -23.41
C GLN A 85 1.05 -5.73 -24.62
N SER A 86 2.07 -6.08 -25.40
CA SER A 86 2.38 -5.39 -26.65
C SER A 86 1.36 -5.73 -27.74
N ALA A 87 0.72 -4.70 -28.32
CA ALA A 87 -0.26 -4.86 -29.39
C ALA A 87 0.32 -5.54 -30.65
N THR A 88 1.59 -5.32 -30.94
CA THR A 88 2.31 -5.93 -32.06
C THR A 88 2.48 -7.44 -31.86
N TYR A 89 2.71 -7.85 -30.64
CA TYR A 89 2.93 -9.27 -30.31
C TYR A 89 1.61 -10.06 -30.27
N ILE A 90 0.52 -9.44 -29.80
CA ILE A 90 -0.82 -10.03 -29.82
C ILE A 90 -1.25 -10.31 -31.26
N ARG A 91 -0.90 -9.44 -32.22
CA ARG A 91 -1.26 -9.58 -33.64
C ARG A 91 -0.47 -10.69 -34.34
N ASN A 92 0.77 -10.96 -33.92
CA ASN A 92 1.69 -11.85 -34.66
C ASN A 92 1.88 -13.26 -34.09
N ARG A 93 1.37 -13.62 -32.94
CA ARG A 93 1.33 -14.90 -32.19
C ARG A 93 1.67 -14.73 -30.71
N ASN A 94 0.76 -14.61 -29.84
CA ASN A 94 0.03 -15.75 -29.32
C ASN A 94 0.60 -16.28 -28.02
N VAL A 95 1.18 -15.40 -27.16
CA VAL A 95 1.41 -15.77 -25.77
C VAL A 95 0.67 -14.76 -24.90
N THR A 96 -0.34 -15.20 -24.17
CA THR A 96 -1.03 -14.37 -23.19
C THR A 96 -0.31 -14.51 -21.85
N ALA A 97 0.12 -13.41 -21.27
CA ALA A 97 0.71 -13.38 -19.94
C ALA A 97 -0.36 -13.02 -18.91
N ASN A 98 -0.51 -13.83 -17.87
CA ASN A 98 -1.42 -13.59 -16.76
C ASN A 98 -0.65 -13.62 -15.43
N SER A 99 -0.92 -12.68 -14.54
CA SER A 99 -0.31 -12.65 -13.23
C SER A 99 -1.24 -13.22 -12.17
N ILE A 100 -0.74 -14.20 -11.44
CA ILE A 100 -1.45 -14.81 -10.32
C ILE A 100 -1.20 -14.00 -9.06
N ILE A 101 -2.22 -13.87 -8.22
CA ILE A 101 -2.09 -13.27 -6.89
C ILE A 101 -1.16 -14.16 -6.06
N SER A 102 -0.10 -13.57 -5.57
CA SER A 102 0.94 -14.26 -4.82
C SER A 102 1.03 -13.71 -3.40
N PRO A 103 1.04 -14.57 -2.39
CA PRO A 103 1.19 -14.15 -1.00
C PRO A 103 2.64 -13.72 -0.73
N SER A 104 2.81 -12.78 0.20
CA SER A 104 4.10 -12.37 0.72
C SER A 104 4.03 -12.09 2.21
N LEU A 105 5.16 -12.24 2.88
CA LEU A 105 5.32 -12.00 4.31
C LEU A 105 6.45 -11.01 4.53
N GLY A 106 6.24 -10.05 5.42
CA GLY A 106 7.25 -9.05 5.75
C GLY A 106 7.33 -8.77 7.23
N VAL A 107 8.49 -8.29 7.63
CA VAL A 107 8.77 -7.82 8.98
C VAL A 107 9.60 -6.54 8.92
N GLY A 108 9.46 -5.68 9.91
CA GLY A 108 10.22 -4.44 9.95
C GLY A 108 10.00 -3.63 11.21
N PHE A 109 10.62 -2.46 11.21
CA PHE A 109 10.52 -1.49 12.29
C PHE A 109 9.61 -0.33 11.88
N ILE A 110 9.07 0.36 12.86
CA ILE A 110 8.27 1.58 12.68
C ILE A 110 8.83 2.67 13.57
N GLY A 111 8.97 3.85 12.99
CA GLY A 111 9.18 5.08 13.73
C GLY A 111 8.07 6.08 13.35
N ASP A 112 7.24 6.43 14.30
CA ASP A 112 6.19 7.45 14.15
C ASP A 112 6.67 8.74 14.85
N ALA A 113 6.89 9.82 14.09
CA ALA A 113 7.24 11.13 14.58
C ALA A 113 6.05 12.07 14.45
N ARG A 114 5.57 12.63 15.55
CA ARG A 114 4.44 13.57 15.57
C ARG A 114 4.87 14.93 15.03
N LEU A 115 4.12 15.45 14.09
CA LEU A 115 4.34 16.76 13.50
C LEU A 115 3.46 17.81 14.20
N GLY A 116 4.02 18.96 14.57
CA GLY A 116 3.25 20.09 15.12
C GLY A 116 2.90 20.02 16.61
N GLY A 117 3.62 19.21 17.41
CA GLY A 117 3.51 19.20 18.88
C GLY A 117 2.40 18.31 19.45
N PRO A 118 2.18 18.35 20.79
CA PRO A 118 1.19 17.52 21.47
C PRO A 118 -0.22 17.77 20.95
N GLY A 119 -0.94 16.69 20.61
CA GLY A 119 -2.32 16.77 20.11
C GLY A 119 -2.45 17.01 18.61
N SER A 120 -1.36 17.19 17.86
CA SER A 120 -1.42 17.26 16.39
C SER A 120 -1.96 15.95 15.80
N PRO A 121 -2.85 16.03 14.80
CA PRO A 121 -3.36 14.85 14.11
C PRO A 121 -2.37 14.25 13.09
N PHE A 122 -1.31 14.97 12.75
CA PHE A 122 -0.36 14.56 11.72
C PHE A 122 0.86 13.88 12.33
N VAL A 123 1.22 12.74 11.76
CA VAL A 123 2.38 11.93 12.14
C VAL A 123 3.14 11.55 10.89
N LEU A 124 4.43 11.74 10.88
CA LEU A 124 5.34 11.20 9.87
C LEU A 124 5.74 9.80 10.29
N ARG A 125 5.50 8.83 9.43
CA ARG A 125 5.87 7.43 9.64
C ARG A 125 7.00 7.04 8.70
N PHE A 126 8.03 6.44 9.26
CA PHE A 126 9.06 5.72 8.52
C PHE A 126 9.07 4.26 9.00
N ALA A 127 8.92 3.32 8.07
CA ALA A 127 8.73 1.92 8.44
C ALA A 127 9.60 0.96 7.60
N PRO A 128 10.94 1.02 7.75
CA PRO A 128 11.84 0.15 7.01
C PRO A 128 11.60 -1.33 7.35
N GLY A 129 11.74 -2.19 6.35
CA GLY A 129 11.55 -3.61 6.54
C GLY A 129 11.95 -4.48 5.37
N VAL A 130 11.80 -5.78 5.57
CA VAL A 130 12.13 -6.81 4.59
C VAL A 130 10.88 -7.61 4.28
N ASN A 131 10.60 -7.82 3.00
CA ASN A 131 9.51 -8.65 2.51
C ASN A 131 10.06 -9.82 1.69
N PHE A 132 9.53 -10.99 1.98
CA PHE A 132 9.76 -12.23 1.24
C PHE A 132 8.55 -12.47 0.33
N LEU A 133 8.78 -12.45 -0.97
CA LEU A 133 7.72 -12.57 -1.95
C LEU A 133 8.09 -13.55 -3.06
N THR A 134 7.10 -14.30 -3.54
CA THR A 134 7.22 -15.12 -4.73
C THR A 134 6.06 -14.73 -5.64
N ARG A 135 6.38 -14.10 -6.78
CA ARG A 135 5.37 -13.71 -7.76
C ARG A 135 5.35 -14.72 -8.90
N LYS A 136 4.16 -15.07 -9.36
CA LYS A 136 3.97 -16.04 -10.43
C LYS A 136 3.38 -15.36 -11.66
N VAL A 137 3.98 -15.64 -12.81
CA VAL A 137 3.48 -15.21 -14.11
C VAL A 137 3.25 -16.45 -14.96
N GLU A 138 2.03 -16.63 -15.43
CA GLU A 138 1.67 -17.69 -16.37
C GLU A 138 1.70 -17.16 -17.79
N PHE A 139 2.41 -17.86 -18.66
CA PHE A 139 2.42 -17.64 -20.09
C PHE A 139 1.64 -18.76 -20.78
N ARG A 140 0.61 -18.37 -21.52
CA ARG A 140 -0.25 -19.31 -22.27
C ARG A 140 -0.06 -19.07 -23.77
N PRO A 141 0.45 -20.03 -24.53
CA PRO A 141 0.48 -19.92 -25.98
C PRO A 141 -0.95 -20.00 -26.55
N ASN A 142 -1.29 -19.07 -27.45
CA ASN A 142 -2.58 -19.08 -28.14
C ASN A 142 -2.55 -20.10 -29.27
N GLY A 143 -3.54 -21.00 -29.32
CA GLY A 143 -3.76 -21.91 -30.42
C GLY A 143 -4.01 -23.36 -30.06
N TYR A 144 -3.52 -23.82 -28.92
CA TYR A 144 -3.84 -25.13 -28.39
C TYR A 144 -3.97 -25.07 -26.86
N PRO A 145 -5.19 -25.18 -26.33
CA PRO A 145 -5.41 -25.20 -24.88
C PRO A 145 -5.12 -26.59 -24.30
N SER A 146 -3.90 -27.10 -24.43
CA SER A 146 -3.50 -28.22 -23.60
C SER A 146 -2.96 -27.71 -22.27
N PRO A 147 -3.34 -28.30 -21.13
CA PRO A 147 -2.82 -27.92 -19.82
C PRO A 147 -1.29 -27.96 -19.74
N ASP A 148 -0.66 -28.80 -20.52
CA ASP A 148 0.79 -29.01 -20.56
C ASP A 148 1.56 -27.91 -21.29
N SER A 149 0.88 -26.98 -21.95
CA SER A 149 1.51 -25.87 -22.67
C SER A 149 1.65 -24.58 -21.84
N ILE A 150 1.18 -24.58 -20.59
CA ILE A 150 1.26 -23.43 -19.69
C ILE A 150 2.66 -23.38 -19.06
N VAL A 151 3.39 -22.30 -19.33
CA VAL A 151 4.69 -22.05 -18.71
C VAL A 151 4.50 -21.10 -17.54
N THR A 152 4.70 -21.59 -16.33
CA THR A 152 4.67 -20.75 -15.12
C THR A 152 6.09 -20.32 -14.76
N GLN A 153 6.30 -19.02 -14.63
CA GLN A 153 7.56 -18.45 -14.15
C GLN A 153 7.39 -17.89 -12.75
N ASP A 154 8.21 -18.40 -11.83
CA ASP A 154 8.27 -17.97 -10.44
C ASP A 154 9.39 -16.95 -10.25
N VAL A 155 9.03 -15.73 -9.85
CA VAL A 155 9.97 -14.67 -9.50
C VAL A 155 10.01 -14.56 -7.97
N THR A 156 10.92 -15.31 -7.34
CA THR A 156 11.17 -15.22 -5.90
C THR A 156 12.17 -14.12 -5.62
N SER A 157 11.79 -13.18 -4.76
CA SER A 157 12.62 -12.04 -4.43
C SER A 157 12.54 -11.72 -2.93
N THR A 158 13.67 -11.36 -2.36
CA THR A 158 13.73 -10.68 -1.06
C THR A 158 13.89 -9.20 -1.34
N VAL A 159 12.97 -8.39 -0.84
CA VAL A 159 12.99 -6.95 -1.07
C VAL A 159 13.10 -6.19 0.24
N ILE A 160 13.87 -5.12 0.21
CA ILE A 160 13.99 -4.16 1.30
C ILE A 160 13.13 -2.96 0.93
N GLN A 161 12.29 -2.52 1.83
CA GLN A 161 11.39 -1.40 1.63
C GLN A 161 11.65 -0.28 2.62
N PHE A 162 11.44 0.97 2.18
CA PHE A 162 11.68 2.18 2.97
C PHE A 162 10.47 3.12 2.89
N PRO A 163 9.28 2.70 3.34
CA PRO A 163 8.08 3.54 3.24
C PRO A 163 8.20 4.80 4.09
N LEU A 164 7.96 5.94 3.45
CA LEU A 164 7.83 7.25 4.08
C LEU A 164 6.41 7.74 3.88
N MET A 165 5.67 7.90 4.98
CA MET A 165 4.23 8.10 4.93
C MET A 165 3.78 9.18 5.89
N VAL A 166 2.73 9.89 5.52
CA VAL A 166 2.00 10.80 6.41
C VAL A 166 0.77 10.09 6.93
N LYS A 167 0.66 9.99 8.24
CA LYS A 167 -0.49 9.43 8.95
C LYS A 167 -1.33 10.58 9.51
N TYR A 168 -2.61 10.59 9.16
CA TYR A 168 -3.62 11.48 9.73
C TYR A 168 -4.47 10.69 10.71
N GLN A 169 -4.45 11.06 11.98
CA GLN A 169 -5.13 10.35 13.06
C GLN A 169 -6.27 11.16 13.65
N SER A 170 -7.38 10.48 13.96
CA SER A 170 -8.51 11.08 14.66
C SER A 170 -8.20 11.29 16.15
N ASP A 171 -9.05 12.00 16.85
CA ASP A 171 -8.98 12.07 18.30
C ASP A 171 -9.17 10.69 18.93
N ARG A 172 -8.41 10.43 19.98
CA ARG A 172 -8.51 9.17 20.73
C ARG A 172 -9.84 9.11 21.49
N ARG A 173 -10.62 8.08 21.19
CA ARG A 173 -11.86 7.77 21.91
C ARG A 173 -11.61 6.58 22.85
N ARG A 174 -11.55 6.84 24.16
CA ARG A 174 -11.18 5.82 25.16
C ARG A 174 -9.83 5.20 24.82
N ASN A 175 -9.83 3.93 24.40
CA ASN A 175 -8.63 3.16 24.07
C ASN A 175 -8.55 2.77 22.59
N SER A 176 -9.19 3.54 21.70
CA SER A 176 -9.11 3.35 20.26
C SER A 176 -8.99 4.67 19.50
N ARG A 177 -8.40 4.60 18.31
CA ARG A 177 -8.21 5.73 17.41
C ARG A 177 -8.17 5.23 15.97
N LEU A 178 -8.95 5.83 15.09
CA LEU A 178 -8.86 5.59 13.65
C LEU A 178 -7.80 6.50 13.02
N TYR A 179 -7.18 6.01 11.96
CA TYR A 179 -6.27 6.82 11.17
C TYR A 179 -6.27 6.43 9.69
N MET A 180 -5.84 7.37 8.88
CA MET A 180 -5.54 7.18 7.45
C MET A 180 -4.05 7.43 7.24
N ILE A 181 -3.49 6.78 6.23
CA ILE A 181 -2.07 6.90 5.92
C ILE A 181 -1.89 6.96 4.40
N ALA A 182 -0.96 7.77 3.95
CA ALA A 182 -0.58 7.84 2.54
C ALA A 182 0.89 8.25 2.41
N GLY A 183 1.57 7.76 1.37
CA GLY A 183 2.97 8.10 1.12
C GLY A 183 3.58 7.29 0.00
N ILE A 184 4.90 7.32 -0.06
CA ILE A 184 5.71 6.63 -1.05
C ILE A 184 6.54 5.55 -0.39
N ASN A 185 6.79 4.49 -1.13
CA ASN A 185 7.63 3.39 -0.66
C ASN A 185 8.64 3.01 -1.74
N PRO A 186 9.89 3.49 -1.61
CA PRO A 186 11.02 2.96 -2.37
C PRO A 186 11.31 1.52 -1.95
N ILE A 187 11.47 0.64 -2.94
CA ILE A 187 11.71 -0.79 -2.77
C ILE A 187 13.00 -1.15 -3.50
N LEU A 188 13.88 -1.87 -2.82
CA LEU A 188 15.12 -2.42 -3.39
C LEU A 188 15.09 -3.94 -3.31
N THR A 189 15.43 -4.60 -4.40
CA THR A 189 15.55 -6.06 -4.42
C THR A 189 16.94 -6.46 -3.90
N ALA A 190 16.98 -7.13 -2.74
CA ALA A 190 18.21 -7.54 -2.07
C ALA A 190 18.76 -8.85 -2.65
N SER A 191 17.90 -9.75 -3.09
CA SER A 191 18.26 -11.02 -3.71
C SER A 191 17.31 -11.30 -4.85
N ASN A 192 17.77 -10.99 -6.03
CA ASN A 192 17.25 -11.63 -7.21
C ASN A 192 18.11 -12.88 -7.38
N ARG A 193 17.58 -14.08 -7.15
CA ARG A 193 18.29 -15.27 -7.58
C ARG A 193 18.59 -15.05 -9.04
N ARG A 194 19.82 -14.67 -9.34
CA ARG A 194 20.34 -14.63 -10.70
C ARG A 194 20.16 -16.04 -11.22
N SER A 195 19.03 -16.26 -11.84
CA SER A 195 18.71 -17.51 -12.50
C SER A 195 19.80 -17.74 -13.53
N ASP A 196 20.20 -18.98 -13.57
CA ASP A 196 21.08 -19.56 -14.56
C ASP A 196 21.02 -18.78 -15.89
N PRO A 197 22.16 -18.27 -16.45
CA PRO A 197 22.17 -17.51 -17.70
C PRO A 197 21.53 -18.22 -18.89
N LEU A 198 21.32 -19.54 -18.76
CA LEU A 198 20.77 -20.43 -19.79
C LEU A 198 19.23 -20.55 -19.75
N ARG A 199 18.53 -19.99 -18.77
CA ARG A 199 17.07 -20.00 -18.73
C ARG A 199 16.50 -18.67 -19.18
N ASN A 200 15.68 -18.70 -20.24
CA ASN A 200 14.79 -17.59 -20.65
C ASN A 200 13.84 -17.26 -19.51
N GLN A 201 14.22 -16.34 -18.62
CA GLN A 201 13.38 -15.93 -17.49
C GLN A 201 13.10 -14.44 -17.58
N LEU A 202 11.86 -14.07 -17.23
CA LEU A 202 11.46 -12.68 -17.13
C LEU A 202 12.30 -11.95 -16.09
N ARG A 203 13.01 -10.91 -16.53
CA ARG A 203 13.82 -10.05 -15.65
C ARG A 203 13.05 -8.78 -15.32
N THR A 204 13.05 -8.46 -14.05
CA THR A 204 12.48 -7.20 -13.54
C THR A 204 13.59 -6.32 -12.98
N LEU A 205 13.36 -5.00 -12.99
CA LEU A 205 14.27 -4.03 -12.37
C LEU A 205 14.45 -4.34 -10.88
N ASP A 206 15.65 -4.08 -10.37
CA ASP A 206 16.03 -4.29 -8.96
C ASP A 206 15.48 -3.20 -8.03
N SER A 207 14.87 -2.15 -8.57
CA SER A 207 14.27 -1.07 -7.77
C SER A 207 12.89 -0.71 -8.27
N ASP A 208 11.97 -0.54 -7.33
CA ASP A 208 10.59 -0.10 -7.57
C ASP A 208 10.27 1.12 -6.71
N LEU A 209 9.31 1.90 -7.13
CA LEU A 209 8.73 3.01 -6.37
C LEU A 209 7.22 2.84 -6.37
N THR A 210 6.63 2.70 -5.19
CA THR A 210 5.18 2.53 -5.07
C THR A 210 4.55 3.69 -4.33
N LEU A 211 3.32 4.03 -4.73
CA LEU A 211 2.42 4.89 -3.98
C LEU A 211 1.59 4.01 -3.06
N GLU A 212 1.59 4.31 -1.77
CA GLU A 212 0.83 3.57 -0.77
C GLU A 212 -0.19 4.47 -0.07
N TYR A 213 -1.35 3.91 0.21
CA TYR A 213 -2.38 4.54 1.03
C TYR A 213 -3.18 3.48 1.75
N GLY A 214 -3.75 3.85 2.90
CA GLY A 214 -4.45 2.88 3.71
C GLY A 214 -5.20 3.48 4.88
N VAL A 215 -5.78 2.58 5.66
CA VAL A 215 -6.52 2.89 6.87
C VAL A 215 -6.11 1.94 7.98
N GLY A 216 -6.15 2.42 9.20
CA GLY A 216 -5.81 1.60 10.35
C GLY A 216 -6.53 2.02 11.62
N LEU A 217 -6.42 1.16 12.61
CA LEU A 217 -7.04 1.32 13.92
C LEU A 217 -5.97 1.17 15.00
N ASP A 218 -5.69 2.22 15.76
CA ASP A 218 -4.87 2.14 16.96
C ASP A 218 -5.72 1.60 18.13
N LEU A 219 -5.31 0.50 18.73
CA LEU A 219 -5.88 -0.09 19.94
C LEU A 219 -4.87 0.02 21.07
N PHE A 220 -5.23 0.76 22.12
CA PHE A 220 -4.36 1.01 23.26
C PHE A 220 -4.60 -0.02 24.36
N TYR A 221 -3.65 -0.92 24.54
CA TYR A 221 -3.57 -1.84 25.66
C TYR A 221 -2.78 -1.23 26.82
N PRO A 222 -2.79 -1.82 28.02
CA PRO A 222 -2.06 -1.27 29.17
C PRO A 222 -0.56 -1.11 28.96
N LEU A 223 0.08 -2.00 28.20
CA LEU A 223 1.54 -2.08 28.02
C LEU A 223 2.00 -1.70 26.61
N PHE A 224 1.15 -1.79 25.60
CA PHE A 224 1.50 -1.55 24.20
C PHE A 224 0.30 -1.06 23.39
N LYS A 225 0.58 -0.50 22.25
CA LYS A 225 -0.41 -0.17 21.23
C LYS A 225 -0.34 -1.19 20.11
N LEU A 226 -1.46 -1.81 19.80
CA LEU A 226 -1.65 -2.67 18.63
C LEU A 226 -2.35 -1.87 17.55
N ALA A 227 -1.82 -1.89 16.33
CA ALA A 227 -2.46 -1.15 15.25
C ALA A 227 -2.55 -2.02 13.98
N PRO A 228 -3.67 -2.74 13.80
CA PRO A 228 -3.99 -3.34 12.51
C PRO A 228 -4.21 -2.25 11.46
N GLU A 229 -3.60 -2.44 10.28
CA GLU A 229 -3.61 -1.46 9.20
C GLU A 229 -3.69 -2.17 7.85
N LEU A 230 -4.63 -1.73 7.01
CA LEU A 230 -4.80 -2.21 5.64
C LEU A 230 -4.25 -1.17 4.68
N ARG A 231 -3.27 -1.55 3.85
CA ARG A 231 -2.66 -0.69 2.83
C ARG A 231 -2.88 -1.24 1.44
N PHE A 232 -3.05 -0.31 0.52
CA PHE A 232 -3.06 -0.53 -0.92
C PHE A 232 -1.81 0.11 -1.50
N SER A 233 -1.11 -0.63 -2.37
CA SER A 233 0.14 -0.19 -2.99
C SER A 233 0.04 -0.29 -4.50
N HIS A 234 0.47 0.76 -5.21
CA HIS A 234 0.48 0.85 -6.66
C HIS A 234 1.88 1.22 -7.15
N GLY A 235 2.47 0.37 -7.99
CA GLY A 235 3.76 0.61 -8.62
C GLY A 235 3.69 1.77 -9.61
N LEU A 236 4.59 2.73 -9.45
CA LEU A 236 4.69 3.89 -10.33
C LEU A 236 5.66 3.66 -11.49
N ARG A 237 6.63 2.76 -11.33
CA ARG A 237 7.66 2.47 -12.32
C ARG A 237 7.27 1.31 -13.22
N ASN A 238 7.76 1.34 -14.46
CA ASN A 238 7.77 0.16 -15.32
C ASN A 238 8.95 -0.72 -14.90
N LEU A 239 8.65 -1.94 -14.47
CA LEU A 239 9.64 -2.91 -13.99
C LEU A 239 10.19 -3.79 -15.11
N LEU A 240 9.67 -3.68 -16.33
CA LEU A 240 10.12 -4.48 -17.46
C LEU A 240 11.54 -4.09 -17.84
N VAL A 241 12.45 -5.08 -17.87
CA VAL A 241 13.76 -4.97 -18.48
C VAL A 241 13.66 -5.51 -19.90
N ASP A 242 13.95 -4.64 -20.88
CA ASP A 242 13.94 -5.03 -22.29
C ASP A 242 15.09 -6.02 -22.53
N HIS A 243 14.73 -7.25 -22.82
CA HIS A 243 15.64 -8.33 -23.18
C HIS A 243 15.16 -8.97 -24.47
N ASN A 244 16.10 -9.50 -25.27
CA ASN A 244 15.79 -10.14 -26.55
C ASN A 244 15.00 -11.48 -26.41
N ASP A 245 14.36 -11.70 -25.27
CA ASP A 245 13.56 -12.90 -25.00
C ASP A 245 12.13 -12.75 -25.50
N VAL A 246 11.54 -13.86 -25.92
CA VAL A 246 10.17 -13.94 -26.40
C VAL A 246 9.18 -13.39 -25.35
N PHE A 247 9.47 -13.63 -24.07
CA PHE A 247 8.63 -13.18 -22.95
C PHE A 247 8.69 -11.66 -22.75
N SER A 248 9.87 -11.06 -22.78
CA SER A 248 10.03 -9.60 -22.63
C SER A 248 9.43 -8.81 -23.79
N ARG A 249 9.54 -9.32 -25.02
CA ARG A 249 8.94 -8.71 -26.21
C ARG A 249 7.43 -8.75 -26.27
N SER A 250 6.80 -9.70 -25.55
CA SER A 250 5.35 -9.81 -25.46
C SER A 250 4.72 -8.76 -24.56
N LEU A 251 5.52 -8.08 -23.74
CA LEU A 251 5.09 -7.17 -22.69
C LEU A 251 5.49 -5.74 -23.04
N GLN A 252 4.63 -4.77 -22.75
CA GLN A 252 4.90 -3.35 -22.89
C GLN A 252 5.23 -2.70 -21.55
N ARG A 253 4.52 -3.11 -20.49
CA ARG A 253 4.69 -2.58 -19.15
C ARG A 253 4.36 -3.62 -18.11
N ILE A 254 5.13 -3.61 -17.04
CA ILE A 254 4.86 -4.39 -15.83
C ILE A 254 4.90 -3.43 -14.64
N SER A 255 3.84 -3.37 -13.87
CA SER A 255 3.79 -2.64 -12.59
C SER A 255 3.30 -3.56 -11.48
N THR A 256 3.57 -3.18 -10.23
CA THR A 256 3.21 -3.96 -9.04
C THR A 256 1.97 -3.39 -8.39
N ASN A 257 1.00 -4.23 -8.06
CA ASN A 257 -0.09 -3.87 -7.14
C ASN A 257 -0.12 -4.85 -5.99
N SER A 258 -0.36 -4.34 -4.79
CA SER A 258 -0.54 -5.19 -3.62
C SER A 258 -1.55 -4.62 -2.63
N VAL A 259 -2.16 -5.55 -1.89
CA VAL A 259 -2.97 -5.26 -0.71
C VAL A 259 -2.26 -5.91 0.47
N THR A 260 -1.96 -5.14 1.49
CA THR A 260 -1.14 -5.58 2.63
C THR A 260 -1.84 -5.31 3.95
N LEU A 261 -1.94 -6.33 4.76
CA LEU A 261 -2.35 -6.22 6.16
C LEU A 261 -1.10 -6.11 7.03
N TYR A 262 -0.95 -5.00 7.73
CA TYR A 262 0.09 -4.76 8.72
C TYR A 262 -0.47 -4.97 10.13
N ILE A 263 0.28 -5.64 10.97
CA ILE A 263 0.03 -5.70 12.40
C ILE A 263 1.19 -4.98 13.09
N ASN A 264 0.92 -3.74 13.51
CA ASN A 264 1.91 -2.86 14.11
C ASN A 264 1.83 -2.94 15.63
N ILE A 265 2.99 -3.06 16.30
CA ILE A 265 3.12 -3.04 17.76
C ILE A 265 4.07 -1.92 18.12
N GLN A 266 3.59 -0.99 18.96
CA GLN A 266 4.34 0.21 19.38
C GLN A 266 4.17 0.43 20.89
N ASN A 267 5.15 1.13 21.47
CA ASN A 267 5.13 1.54 22.89
C ASN A 267 5.44 3.05 23.05
#